data_d75f6b2e5046a69b8e7a1dc3e1bea6aa
#
_entry.id   d75f6b2e5046a69b8e7a1dc3e1bea6aa
#
_cell.length_a   1.000
_cell.length_b   1.000
_cell.length_c   1.000
_cell.angle_alpha   90.00
_cell.angle_beta   90.00
_cell.angle_gamma   90.00
#
_symmetry.space_group_name_H-M   'P 1'
#
loop_
_entity.id
_entity.type
_entity.pdbx_description
1 polymer ?
#
loop_
_entity_poly.entity_id
_entity_poly.type
_entity_poly.pdbx_seq_one_letter_code
_entity_poly.pdbx_strand_id
1 'polypeptide(L)'
;MTPPDSFDLHIRRHLSPNCDERPIGASIDTVVLHATVLNSLDQVIEHFSDTASCVSAHYSIDRDGTIALHVPEDRRAWHAGQSRMKDGRRAVNDFSIGIELVNLNDGTDPFSERQIEAMRDLLRTIIARHPVKHIIPHYECAEPPGRKTDPIGFDPAWVNGLLRGD
;
A
#
# COMPACT_ATOMS: atom_id res chain seq x y z
N MET A 1 -28.89 12.76 -9.04
CA MET A 1 -28.17 11.49 -8.94
C MET A 1 -27.13 11.63 -7.86
N THR A 2 -27.33 11.06 -6.71
CA THR A 2 -26.33 10.95 -5.64
C THR A 2 -25.21 10.03 -6.15
N PRO A 3 -23.93 10.39 -6.00
CA PRO A 3 -22.86 9.46 -6.31
C PRO A 3 -23.01 8.23 -5.40
N PRO A 4 -22.69 7.02 -5.91
CA PRO A 4 -22.77 5.81 -5.10
C PRO A 4 -21.85 5.93 -3.88
N ASP A 5 -22.40 5.56 -2.75
CA ASP A 5 -21.85 5.43 -1.42
C ASP A 5 -20.36 5.77 -1.28
N SER A 6 -20.10 6.95 -0.68
CA SER A 6 -18.82 7.19 -0.04
C SER A 6 -18.65 6.10 1.03
N PHE A 7 -17.81 5.11 0.78
CA PHE A 7 -17.38 4.18 1.81
C PHE A 7 -16.78 5.02 2.94
N ASP A 8 -17.51 5.17 4.03
CA ASP A 8 -17.04 5.89 5.22
C ASP A 8 -16.01 5.00 5.92
N LEU A 9 -14.82 4.93 5.34
CA LEU A 9 -13.72 4.17 5.88
C LEU A 9 -13.22 4.85 7.14
N HIS A 10 -13.39 4.17 8.28
CA HIS A 10 -12.85 4.66 9.53
C HIS A 10 -11.33 4.52 9.56
N ILE A 11 -10.63 5.57 9.10
CA ILE A 11 -9.16 5.59 8.99
C ILE A 11 -8.57 6.31 10.19
N ARG A 12 -7.73 5.62 10.97
CA ARG A 12 -6.95 6.20 12.06
C ARG A 12 -5.73 6.94 11.47
N ARG A 13 -5.40 8.11 12.02
CA ARG A 13 -4.24 8.91 11.57
C ARG A 13 -3.07 8.74 12.53
N HIS A 14 -1.96 8.22 12.03
CA HIS A 14 -0.70 8.06 12.74
C HIS A 14 0.44 8.46 11.80
N LEU A 15 0.69 9.78 11.67
CA LEU A 15 1.58 10.31 10.63
C LEU A 15 3.04 9.96 10.91
N SER A 16 3.70 9.48 9.87
CA SER A 16 5.13 9.18 9.84
C SER A 16 5.94 10.40 9.40
N PRO A 17 7.09 10.67 10.01
CA PRO A 17 8.05 11.66 9.52
C PRO A 17 8.84 11.18 8.28
N ASN A 18 8.82 9.88 7.98
CA ASN A 18 9.60 9.24 6.92
C ASN A 18 8.91 9.42 5.55
N CYS A 19 8.81 10.65 5.12
CA CYS A 19 8.24 11.00 3.82
C CYS A 19 8.84 12.31 3.30
N ASP A 20 8.68 12.55 2.02
CA ASP A 20 9.09 13.79 1.36
C ASP A 20 8.10 14.20 0.27
N GLU A 21 8.46 15.18 -0.54
CA GLU A 21 7.63 15.63 -1.64
C GLU A 21 7.75 14.71 -2.84
N ARG A 22 6.63 14.51 -3.56
CA ARG A 22 6.68 13.84 -4.85
C ARG A 22 7.36 14.75 -5.88
N PRO A 23 8.01 14.18 -6.91
CA PRO A 23 8.50 14.95 -8.03
C PRO A 23 7.39 15.82 -8.66
N ILE A 24 7.73 17.03 -9.09
CA ILE A 24 6.77 17.94 -9.72
C ILE A 24 6.14 17.28 -10.95
N GLY A 25 4.82 17.28 -11.01
CA GLY A 25 4.05 16.67 -12.10
C GLY A 25 3.90 15.15 -12.00
N ALA A 26 4.36 14.51 -10.93
CA ALA A 26 4.12 13.09 -10.72
C ALA A 26 2.61 12.79 -10.61
N SER A 27 2.15 11.84 -11.42
CA SER A 27 0.80 11.30 -11.34
C SER A 27 0.83 9.97 -10.61
N ILE A 28 -0.08 9.75 -9.67
CA ILE A 28 -0.22 8.49 -8.95
C ILE A 28 -1.01 7.53 -9.84
N ASP A 29 -0.33 6.54 -10.40
CA ASP A 29 -0.93 5.54 -11.30
C ASP A 29 -0.73 4.09 -10.83
N THR A 30 -0.06 3.91 -9.70
CA THR A 30 0.32 2.58 -9.20
C THR A 30 0.00 2.46 -7.71
N VAL A 31 -0.51 1.31 -7.30
CA VAL A 31 -0.57 0.89 -5.89
C VAL A 31 0.33 -0.32 -5.71
N VAL A 32 1.15 -0.30 -4.65
CA VAL A 32 2.03 -1.41 -4.27
C VAL A 32 1.54 -2.01 -2.97
N LEU A 33 1.27 -3.30 -2.98
CA LEU A 33 0.84 -4.07 -1.81
C LEU A 33 2.04 -4.74 -1.14
N HIS A 34 2.11 -4.61 0.17
CA HIS A 34 3.18 -5.14 1.01
C HIS A 34 2.64 -6.02 2.12
N ALA A 35 3.51 -6.81 2.74
CA ALA A 35 3.30 -7.42 4.05
C ALA A 35 4.36 -6.88 5.02
N THR A 36 3.92 -6.50 6.23
CA THR A 36 4.72 -5.73 7.18
C THR A 36 5.89 -6.50 7.80
N VAL A 37 5.85 -7.82 7.80
CA VAL A 37 6.76 -8.70 8.58
C VAL A 37 6.68 -8.42 10.10
N LEU A 38 5.58 -7.78 10.55
CA LEU A 38 5.30 -7.40 11.94
C LEU A 38 3.98 -8.02 12.40
N ASN A 39 3.82 -8.17 13.72
CA ASN A 39 2.68 -8.87 14.31
C ASN A 39 1.42 -8.02 14.48
N SER A 40 1.56 -6.70 14.57
CA SER A 40 0.44 -5.82 14.91
C SER A 40 0.58 -4.46 14.26
N LEU A 41 -0.55 -3.77 14.14
CA LEU A 41 -0.60 -2.38 13.69
C LEU A 41 0.19 -1.44 14.61
N ASP A 42 0.19 -1.67 15.93
CA ASP A 42 0.96 -0.85 16.87
C ASP A 42 2.45 -0.91 16.59
N GLN A 43 2.99 -2.10 16.28
CA GLN A 43 4.39 -2.25 15.86
C GLN A 43 4.69 -1.53 14.55
N VAL A 44 3.76 -1.52 13.60
CA VAL A 44 3.91 -0.77 12.34
C VAL A 44 3.94 0.73 12.61
N ILE A 45 3.04 1.23 13.46
CA ILE A 45 2.97 2.64 13.85
C ILE A 45 4.29 3.06 14.52
N GLU A 46 4.80 2.27 15.46
CA GLU A 46 6.08 2.52 16.13
C GLU A 46 7.22 2.56 15.12
N HIS A 47 7.32 1.56 14.25
CA HIS A 47 8.37 1.46 13.24
C HIS A 47 8.35 2.62 12.24
N PHE A 48 7.17 3.05 11.78
CA PHE A 48 7.04 4.18 10.85
C PHE A 48 7.20 5.54 11.51
N SER A 49 7.05 5.62 12.84
CA SER A 49 7.29 6.84 13.64
C SER A 49 8.76 7.05 13.95
N ASP A 50 9.59 6.00 13.88
CA ASP A 50 11.02 6.08 14.09
C ASP A 50 11.72 6.62 12.84
N THR A 51 12.36 7.78 12.95
CA THR A 51 13.13 8.37 11.86
C THR A 51 14.33 7.52 11.43
N ALA A 52 14.88 6.72 12.35
CA ALA A 52 16.02 5.86 12.07
C ALA A 52 15.63 4.66 11.17
N SER A 53 14.36 4.28 11.13
CA SER A 53 13.88 3.21 10.27
C SER A 53 13.98 3.56 8.78
N CYS A 54 13.86 4.85 8.43
CA CYS A 54 13.89 5.35 7.05
C CYS A 54 12.89 4.65 6.12
N VAL A 55 11.77 4.16 6.65
CA VAL A 55 10.70 3.50 5.90
C VAL A 55 9.33 4.01 6.33
N SER A 56 8.38 3.95 5.42
CA SER A 56 6.97 4.23 5.66
C SER A 56 6.11 3.66 4.54
N ALA A 57 4.80 3.64 4.72
CA ALA A 57 3.83 3.46 3.66
C ALA A 57 2.71 4.50 3.82
N HIS A 58 1.82 4.63 2.86
CA HIS A 58 0.69 5.54 2.98
C HIS A 58 -0.34 4.97 3.96
N TYR A 59 -0.62 3.69 3.86
CA TYR A 59 -1.60 3.00 4.68
C TYR A 59 -1.06 1.68 5.24
N SER A 60 -1.60 1.30 6.39
CA SER A 60 -1.49 -0.07 6.93
C SER A 60 -2.87 -0.59 7.28
N ILE A 61 -3.08 -1.89 7.11
CA ILE A 61 -4.33 -2.57 7.40
C ILE A 61 -4.08 -3.73 8.35
N ASP A 62 -4.69 -3.70 9.52
CA ASP A 62 -4.59 -4.77 10.49
C ASP A 62 -5.46 -5.99 10.11
N ARG A 63 -5.25 -7.10 10.79
CA ARG A 63 -5.98 -8.35 10.56
C ARG A 63 -7.49 -8.24 10.80
N ASP A 64 -7.92 -7.32 11.64
CA ASP A 64 -9.34 -7.04 11.90
C ASP A 64 -9.98 -6.07 10.90
N GLY A 65 -9.20 -5.57 9.93
CA GLY A 65 -9.62 -4.60 8.93
C GLY A 65 -9.44 -3.13 9.34
N THR A 66 -8.88 -2.86 10.52
CA THR A 66 -8.56 -1.48 10.93
C THR A 66 -7.52 -0.89 9.99
N ILE A 67 -7.79 0.32 9.48
CA ILE A 67 -6.91 1.04 8.56
C ILE A 67 -6.23 2.19 9.29
N ALA A 68 -4.93 2.34 9.11
CA ALA A 68 -4.16 3.50 9.54
C ALA A 68 -3.57 4.25 8.35
N LEU A 69 -3.63 5.59 8.38
CA LEU A 69 -2.95 6.49 7.46
C LEU A 69 -1.65 6.98 8.10
N HIS A 70 -0.52 6.77 7.43
CA HIS A 70 0.80 7.21 7.91
C HIS A 70 1.38 8.34 7.07
N VAL A 71 1.16 8.34 5.77
CA VAL A 71 1.64 9.39 4.86
C VAL A 71 0.48 9.84 3.98
N PRO A 72 0.17 11.15 3.90
CA PRO A 72 -0.83 11.68 2.96
C PRO A 72 -0.49 11.30 1.51
N GLU A 73 -1.51 11.05 0.68
CA GLU A 73 -1.30 10.55 -0.68
C GLU A 73 -0.56 11.54 -1.61
N ASP A 74 -0.64 12.83 -1.33
CA ASP A 74 0.10 13.87 -2.02
C ASP A 74 1.60 13.91 -1.68
N ARG A 75 2.00 13.23 -0.60
CA ARG A 75 3.39 13.04 -0.20
C ARG A 75 3.93 11.72 -0.71
N ARG A 76 5.25 11.59 -0.79
CA ARG A 76 5.95 10.36 -1.17
C ARG A 76 6.33 9.57 0.07
N ALA A 77 5.69 8.41 0.29
CA ALA A 77 6.11 7.45 1.29
C ALA A 77 7.32 6.63 0.80
N TRP A 78 8.10 6.10 1.72
CA TRP A 78 9.32 5.34 1.43
C TRP A 78 9.08 3.84 1.63
N HIS A 79 8.32 3.22 0.69
CA HIS A 79 7.87 1.83 0.81
C HIS A 79 8.52 0.85 -0.17
N ALA A 80 8.82 1.25 -1.40
CA ALA A 80 9.26 0.33 -2.45
C ALA A 80 10.79 0.17 -2.51
N GLY A 81 11.54 1.11 -1.92
CA GLY A 81 13.01 1.11 -1.99
C GLY A 81 13.51 1.16 -3.44
N GLN A 82 14.62 0.46 -3.71
CA GLN A 82 15.11 0.33 -5.08
C GLN A 82 14.14 -0.51 -5.90
N SER A 83 13.56 0.08 -6.93
CA SER A 83 12.40 -0.49 -7.62
C SER A 83 12.32 -0.11 -9.08
N ARG A 84 11.71 -1.01 -9.88
CA ARG A 84 11.47 -0.83 -11.32
C ARG A 84 10.17 -1.50 -11.71
N MET A 85 9.36 -0.80 -12.49
CA MET A 85 8.17 -1.36 -13.14
C MET A 85 8.54 -2.17 -14.39
N LYS A 86 7.62 -3.03 -14.85
CA LYS A 86 7.79 -3.79 -16.11
C LYS A 86 7.91 -2.90 -17.35
N ASP A 87 7.35 -1.69 -17.31
CA ASP A 87 7.49 -0.68 -18.35
C ASP A 87 8.82 0.07 -18.33
N GLY A 88 9.71 -0.26 -17.40
CA GLY A 88 11.04 0.30 -17.25
C GLY A 88 11.16 1.51 -16.33
N ARG A 89 10.05 2.10 -15.87
CA ARG A 89 10.08 3.21 -14.90
C ARG A 89 10.69 2.75 -13.58
N ARG A 90 11.54 3.59 -13.01
CA ARG A 90 12.22 3.35 -11.72
C ARG A 90 11.67 4.28 -10.65
N ALA A 91 12.16 4.09 -9.41
CA ALA A 91 11.75 4.90 -8.25
C ALA A 91 10.23 4.89 -8.05
N VAL A 92 9.67 3.69 -7.90
CA VAL A 92 8.21 3.46 -7.84
C VAL A 92 7.53 4.29 -6.75
N ASN A 93 8.23 4.66 -5.67
CA ASN A 93 7.70 5.60 -4.66
C ASN A 93 7.20 6.92 -5.26
N ASP A 94 7.80 7.39 -6.36
CA ASP A 94 7.49 8.69 -6.95
C ASP A 94 6.04 8.79 -7.46
N PHE A 95 5.47 7.68 -7.92
CA PHE A 95 4.17 7.63 -8.59
C PHE A 95 3.24 6.56 -8.04
N SER A 96 3.51 6.08 -6.83
CA SER A 96 2.70 5.01 -6.22
C SER A 96 2.16 5.37 -4.83
N ILE A 97 1.15 4.61 -4.41
CA ILE A 97 0.68 4.51 -3.04
C ILE A 97 1.08 3.12 -2.52
N GLY A 98 1.74 3.06 -1.37
CA GLY A 98 2.06 1.82 -0.66
C GLY A 98 1.01 1.50 0.39
N ILE A 99 0.54 0.25 0.38
CA ILE A 99 -0.38 -0.31 1.39
C ILE A 99 0.28 -1.53 2.03
N GLU A 100 0.44 -1.49 3.35
CA GLU A 100 0.99 -2.56 4.15
C GLU A 100 -0.13 -3.39 4.78
N LEU A 101 -0.10 -4.69 4.58
CA LEU A 101 -0.98 -5.64 5.27
C LEU A 101 -0.22 -6.22 6.46
N VAL A 102 -0.77 -6.10 7.68
CA VAL A 102 -0.16 -6.69 8.88
C VAL A 102 -0.13 -8.21 8.72
N ASN A 103 1.05 -8.76 8.54
CA ASN A 103 1.28 -10.17 8.27
C ASN A 103 2.77 -10.48 8.47
N LEU A 104 3.10 -11.66 8.97
CA LEU A 104 4.49 -12.09 9.21
C LEU A 104 5.27 -12.38 7.92
N ASN A 105 4.58 -12.51 6.81
CA ASN A 105 5.17 -12.82 5.50
C ASN A 105 6.01 -14.13 5.50
N ASP A 106 5.62 -15.08 6.32
CA ASP A 106 6.31 -16.38 6.50
C ASP A 106 5.68 -17.52 5.68
N GLY A 107 4.60 -17.22 4.93
CA GLY A 107 3.85 -18.18 4.13
C GLY A 107 2.88 -19.05 4.94
N THR A 108 2.80 -18.88 6.24
CA THR A 108 1.89 -19.61 7.15
C THR A 108 0.88 -18.70 7.85
N ASP A 109 1.23 -17.43 8.07
CA ASP A 109 0.34 -16.41 8.62
C ASP A 109 -0.72 -16.03 7.56
N PRO A 110 -2.02 -16.32 7.76
CA PRO A 110 -3.02 -16.06 6.76
C PRO A 110 -3.42 -14.58 6.72
N PHE A 111 -3.75 -14.09 5.54
CA PHE A 111 -4.48 -12.82 5.42
C PHE A 111 -5.96 -13.06 5.75
N SER A 112 -6.52 -12.29 6.67
CA SER A 112 -7.91 -12.44 7.07
C SER A 112 -8.86 -11.90 5.99
N GLU A 113 -10.08 -12.42 5.94
CA GLU A 113 -11.13 -11.91 5.05
C GLU A 113 -11.41 -10.42 5.30
N ARG A 114 -11.50 -10.00 6.59
CA ARG A 114 -11.71 -8.60 6.97
C ARG A 114 -10.60 -7.68 6.48
N GLN A 115 -9.35 -8.14 6.54
CA GLN A 115 -8.20 -7.38 6.04
C GLN A 115 -8.27 -7.20 4.51
N ILE A 116 -8.62 -8.26 3.78
CA ILE A 116 -8.77 -8.21 2.32
C ILE A 116 -9.96 -7.34 1.91
N GLU A 117 -11.09 -7.43 2.60
CA GLU A 117 -12.24 -6.55 2.34
C GLU A 117 -11.90 -5.08 2.58
N ALA A 118 -11.26 -4.75 3.71
CA ALA A 118 -10.81 -3.39 4.01
C ALA A 118 -9.82 -2.86 2.97
N MET A 119 -8.89 -3.70 2.51
CA MET A 119 -7.97 -3.37 1.42
C MET A 119 -8.73 -3.06 0.12
N ARG A 120 -9.71 -3.88 -0.26
CA ARG A 120 -10.51 -3.66 -1.47
C ARG A 120 -11.28 -2.34 -1.40
N ASP A 121 -11.88 -2.03 -0.26
CA ASP A 121 -12.62 -0.79 -0.06
C ASP A 121 -11.69 0.43 -0.09
N LEU A 122 -10.52 0.35 0.52
CA LEU A 122 -9.49 1.38 0.41
C LEU A 122 -9.03 1.57 -1.03
N LEU A 123 -8.78 0.48 -1.77
CA LEU A 123 -8.41 0.54 -3.19
C LEU A 123 -9.47 1.23 -4.04
N ARG A 124 -10.77 0.96 -3.82
CA ARG A 124 -11.86 1.66 -4.53
C ARG A 124 -11.81 3.16 -4.30
N THR A 125 -11.55 3.60 -3.06
CA THR A 125 -11.44 5.04 -2.75
C THR A 125 -10.21 5.68 -3.39
N ILE A 126 -9.08 4.97 -3.44
CA ILE A 126 -7.85 5.43 -4.11
C ILE A 126 -8.08 5.54 -5.63
N ILE A 127 -8.66 4.53 -6.25
CA ILE A 127 -8.97 4.51 -7.69
C ILE A 127 -9.94 5.63 -8.08
N ALA A 128 -10.87 5.98 -7.20
CA ALA A 128 -11.78 7.10 -7.44
C ALA A 128 -11.07 8.48 -7.42
N ARG A 129 -9.93 8.59 -6.73
CA ARG A 129 -9.16 9.85 -6.60
C ARG A 129 -8.00 9.97 -7.57
N HIS A 130 -7.44 8.85 -8.03
CA HIS A 130 -6.22 8.79 -8.83
C HIS A 130 -6.40 7.93 -10.08
N PRO A 131 -5.70 8.23 -11.18
CA PRO A 131 -5.77 7.45 -12.42
C PRO A 131 -4.96 6.14 -12.31
N VAL A 132 -5.30 5.30 -11.32
CA VAL A 132 -4.59 4.04 -11.05
C VAL A 132 -4.72 3.08 -12.23
N LYS A 133 -3.58 2.58 -12.71
CA LYS A 133 -3.46 1.61 -13.80
C LYS A 133 -2.87 0.29 -13.35
N HIS A 134 -2.16 0.31 -12.22
CA HIS A 134 -1.42 -0.85 -11.72
C HIS A 134 -1.68 -1.06 -10.22
N ILE A 135 -2.04 -2.27 -9.85
CA ILE A 135 -2.06 -2.75 -8.45
C ILE A 135 -1.16 -3.98 -8.45
N ILE A 136 -0.02 -3.88 -7.79
CA ILE A 136 1.03 -4.90 -7.85
C ILE A 136 1.54 -5.28 -6.46
N PRO A 137 1.95 -6.53 -6.25
CA PRO A 137 2.72 -6.90 -5.05
C PRO A 137 4.15 -6.34 -5.13
N HIS A 138 4.77 -6.08 -3.98
CA HIS A 138 6.10 -5.48 -3.88
C HIS A 138 7.18 -6.29 -4.63
N TYR A 139 7.11 -7.61 -4.58
CA TYR A 139 8.10 -8.47 -5.24
C TYR A 139 8.15 -8.27 -6.77
N GLU A 140 7.08 -7.75 -7.39
CA GLU A 140 7.07 -7.50 -8.84
C GLU A 140 7.90 -6.28 -9.25
N CYS A 141 8.07 -5.30 -8.37
CA CYS A 141 8.82 -4.08 -8.68
C CYS A 141 10.16 -3.98 -7.93
N ALA A 142 10.45 -4.88 -6.99
CA ALA A 142 11.72 -4.86 -6.26
C ALA A 142 12.92 -5.08 -7.20
N GLU A 143 13.96 -4.25 -7.09
CA GLU A 143 15.19 -4.34 -7.89
C GLU A 143 16.40 -4.56 -6.96
N PRO A 144 17.28 -5.56 -7.20
CA PRO A 144 17.15 -6.59 -8.23
C PRO A 144 15.97 -7.55 -7.95
N PRO A 145 15.50 -8.29 -8.98
CA PRO A 145 14.47 -9.32 -8.79
C PRO A 145 14.82 -10.28 -7.67
N GLY A 146 13.84 -10.61 -6.83
CA GLY A 146 14.05 -11.48 -5.66
C GLY A 146 14.56 -10.76 -4.40
N ARG A 147 14.86 -9.46 -4.45
CA ARG A 147 15.24 -8.68 -3.25
C ARG A 147 14.12 -8.64 -2.20
N LYS A 148 12.88 -8.70 -2.64
CA LYS A 148 11.69 -8.73 -1.81
C LYS A 148 10.79 -9.90 -2.19
N THR A 149 10.08 -10.44 -1.20
CA THR A 149 9.16 -11.56 -1.37
C THR A 149 7.73 -11.20 -0.99
N ASP A 150 7.54 -10.03 -0.41
CA ASP A 150 6.25 -9.62 0.14
C ASP A 150 5.27 -9.11 -0.92
N PRO A 151 3.99 -9.36 -0.74
CA PRO A 151 3.40 -10.27 0.25
C PRO A 151 3.41 -11.73 -0.24
N ILE A 152 3.95 -12.65 0.59
CA ILE A 152 3.85 -14.09 0.30
C ILE A 152 2.39 -14.52 0.44
N GLY A 153 1.90 -15.27 -0.55
CA GLY A 153 0.50 -15.70 -0.58
C GLY A 153 -0.46 -14.65 -1.18
N PHE A 154 0.08 -13.62 -1.84
CA PHE A 154 -0.74 -12.70 -2.61
C PHE A 154 -1.58 -13.46 -3.65
N ASP A 155 -2.89 -13.24 -3.62
CA ASP A 155 -3.81 -13.81 -4.62
C ASP A 155 -4.27 -12.68 -5.57
N PRO A 156 -3.99 -12.76 -6.88
CA PRO A 156 -4.49 -11.81 -7.86
C PRO A 156 -6.01 -11.62 -7.83
N ALA A 157 -6.75 -12.63 -7.35
CA ALA A 157 -8.20 -12.53 -7.19
C ALA A 157 -8.62 -11.40 -6.23
N TRP A 158 -7.78 -11.02 -5.28
CA TRP A 158 -8.08 -9.92 -4.33
C TRP A 158 -8.29 -8.57 -5.02
N VAL A 159 -7.66 -8.36 -6.17
CA VAL A 159 -7.69 -7.09 -6.90
C VAL A 159 -8.42 -7.18 -8.24
N ASN A 160 -8.90 -8.37 -8.62
CA ASN A 160 -9.65 -8.55 -9.85
C ASN A 160 -10.91 -7.67 -9.88
N GLY A 161 -11.15 -7.06 -11.04
CA GLY A 161 -12.31 -6.21 -11.30
C GLY A 161 -12.21 -4.79 -10.75
N LEU A 162 -11.15 -4.44 -9.98
CA LEU A 162 -11.04 -3.10 -9.41
C LEU A 162 -10.60 -2.03 -10.43
N LEU A 163 -9.75 -2.41 -11.39
CA LEU A 163 -9.23 -1.49 -12.43
C LEU A 163 -10.08 -1.47 -13.71
N ARG A 164 -11.01 -2.39 -13.85
CA ARG A 164 -11.98 -2.39 -14.94
C ARG A 164 -13.17 -1.59 -14.43
N GLY A 165 -13.30 -0.34 -14.88
CA GLY A 165 -14.52 0.40 -14.67
C GLY A 165 -15.66 -0.37 -15.34
N ASP A 166 -16.50 -0.97 -14.55
CA ASP A 166 -17.80 -1.49 -14.97
C ASP A 166 -18.80 -0.34 -15.01
#